data_2eb52f5535177df1afd67c80100885c0
#
_entry.id   2eb52f5535177df1afd67c80100885c0
#
_cell.length_a   1.000
_cell.length_b   1.000
_cell.length_c   1.000
_cell.angle_alpha   90.00
_cell.angle_beta   90.00
_cell.angle_gamma   90.00
#
_symmetry.space_group_name_H-M   'P 1'
#
loop_
_entity.id
_entity.type
_entity.pdbx_description
1 polymer ?
#
loop_
_entity_poly.entity_id
_entity_poly.type
_entity_poly.pdbx_seq_one_letter_code
_entity_poly.pdbx_strand_id
1 'polypeptide(L)'
;ANILGLDEFDPNAQDDIITTELHLPVGKPVLFKMRSQDVLHSAYMPHFRAQMNCVPGMITEFAFTPSMTTEEMRQSPDMTAKVTKINKIRFENSKALIANGEEALDAYQFDFLLLCNKICGASHYNMQMKIVVEEEKDFNNWLAQQTTFAQTIQQ
;
A
#
# COMPACT_ATOMS: atom_id res chain seq x y z
N ALA A 1 -26.26 -1.55 -1.00
CA ALA A 1 -25.21 -1.00 -0.16
C ALA A 1 -23.89 -1.14 -0.90
N ASN A 2 -23.12 -0.07 -1.05
CA ASN A 2 -21.85 -0.18 -1.73
C ASN A 2 -20.86 -0.93 -0.85
N ILE A 3 -19.98 -1.74 -1.47
CA ILE A 3 -19.01 -2.62 -0.80
C ILE A 3 -18.02 -1.79 0.06
N LEU A 4 -17.82 -0.52 -0.28
CA LEU A 4 -16.88 0.38 0.37
C LEU A 4 -17.39 0.97 1.68
N GLY A 5 -18.72 0.89 1.91
CA GLY A 5 -19.37 1.47 3.07
C GLY A 5 -19.37 3.01 3.08
N LEU A 6 -19.22 3.62 1.89
CA LEU A 6 -19.36 5.07 1.72
C LEU A 6 -20.84 5.42 1.54
N ASP A 7 -21.26 6.53 2.12
CA ASP A 7 -22.60 7.09 1.94
C ASP A 7 -22.60 8.03 0.73
N GLU A 8 -23.40 7.70 -0.29
CA GLU A 8 -23.51 8.51 -1.51
C GLU A 8 -24.09 9.91 -1.27
N PHE A 9 -24.78 10.08 -0.17
CA PHE A 9 -25.42 11.35 0.23
C PHE A 9 -24.58 12.14 1.24
N ASP A 10 -23.45 11.59 1.73
CA ASP A 10 -22.55 12.32 2.62
C ASP A 10 -21.72 13.33 1.81
N PRO A 11 -21.90 14.65 2.04
CA PRO A 11 -21.09 15.67 1.36
C PRO A 11 -19.58 15.52 1.58
N ASN A 12 -19.17 14.91 2.70
CA ASN A 12 -17.74 14.70 3.01
C ASN A 12 -17.14 13.51 2.27
N ALA A 13 -17.96 12.63 1.67
CA ALA A 13 -17.48 11.50 0.87
C ALA A 13 -17.33 11.85 -0.62
N GLN A 14 -17.80 13.03 -1.05
CA GLN A 14 -17.87 13.38 -2.47
C GLN A 14 -16.48 13.55 -3.11
N ASP A 15 -15.49 14.02 -2.36
CA ASP A 15 -14.10 14.23 -2.79
C ASP A 15 -13.17 13.05 -2.42
N ASP A 16 -13.70 12.00 -1.80
CA ASP A 16 -12.95 10.79 -1.48
C ASP A 16 -12.43 10.11 -2.75
N ILE A 17 -11.23 9.55 -2.67
CA ILE A 17 -10.60 8.80 -3.74
C ILE A 17 -10.52 7.33 -3.35
N ILE A 18 -10.91 6.45 -4.26
CA ILE A 18 -10.79 5.00 -4.12
C ILE A 18 -9.60 4.55 -4.94
N THR A 19 -8.60 4.00 -4.27
CA THR A 19 -7.37 3.57 -4.92
C THR A 19 -6.88 2.25 -4.38
N THR A 20 -6.10 1.52 -5.19
CA THR A 20 -5.40 0.29 -4.83
C THR A 20 -3.92 0.52 -4.55
N GLU A 21 -3.42 1.73 -4.78
CA GLU A 21 -2.07 2.17 -4.46
C GLU A 21 -2.16 3.46 -3.64
N LEU A 22 -1.53 3.49 -2.47
CA LEU A 22 -1.59 4.63 -1.56
C LEU A 22 -0.40 5.57 -1.79
N HIS A 23 -0.68 6.81 -2.16
CA HIS A 23 0.32 7.87 -2.26
C HIS A 23 0.33 8.76 -1.02
N LEU A 24 1.51 9.10 -0.53
CA LEU A 24 1.71 9.91 0.67
C LEU A 24 2.75 11.00 0.42
N PRO A 25 2.49 12.25 0.81
CA PRO A 25 3.49 13.31 0.73
C PRO A 25 4.55 13.15 1.84
N VAL A 26 5.83 13.24 1.49
CA VAL A 26 6.93 13.23 2.46
C VAL A 26 6.86 14.46 3.37
N GLY A 27 7.20 14.30 4.64
CA GLY A 27 7.23 15.39 5.62
C GLY A 27 5.87 15.90 6.10
N LYS A 28 4.76 15.32 5.62
CA LYS A 28 3.41 15.70 6.07
C LYS A 28 2.82 14.63 6.99
N PRO A 29 2.09 15.03 8.04
CA PRO A 29 1.40 14.07 8.90
C PRO A 29 0.21 13.45 8.16
N VAL A 30 0.10 12.13 8.26
CA VAL A 30 -0.98 11.34 7.66
C VAL A 30 -1.74 10.64 8.78
N LEU A 31 -3.04 10.82 8.82
CA LEU A 31 -3.95 10.12 9.74
C LEU A 31 -4.59 8.92 9.05
N PHE A 32 -4.37 7.74 9.60
CA PHE A 32 -5.00 6.51 9.16
C PHE A 32 -6.20 6.20 10.04
N LYS A 33 -7.37 6.06 9.43
CA LYS A 33 -8.59 5.56 10.08
C LYS A 33 -8.95 4.22 9.45
N MET A 34 -8.98 3.18 10.26
CA MET A 34 -9.15 1.82 9.79
C MET A 34 -10.43 1.21 10.29
N ARG A 35 -11.08 0.46 9.42
CA ARG A 35 -12.28 -0.32 9.70
C ARG A 35 -12.08 -1.73 9.15
N SER A 36 -12.83 -2.67 9.69
CA SER A 36 -13.00 -3.99 9.11
C SER A 36 -14.48 -4.24 8.89
N GLN A 37 -14.81 -4.81 7.75
CA GLN A 37 -16.18 -5.16 7.37
C GLN A 37 -16.55 -6.56 7.87
N ASP A 38 -15.61 -7.47 7.97
CA ASP A 38 -15.85 -8.89 8.21
C ASP A 38 -15.19 -9.39 9.51
N VAL A 39 -13.89 -9.65 9.48
CA VAL A 39 -13.10 -10.23 10.58
C VAL A 39 -11.99 -9.29 11.03
N LEU A 40 -11.22 -9.73 12.01
CA LEU A 40 -10.06 -8.98 12.50
C LEU A 40 -8.93 -9.03 11.46
N HIS A 41 -8.51 -7.87 11.00
CA HIS A 41 -7.32 -7.64 10.18
C HIS A 41 -6.28 -6.82 10.95
N SER A 42 -5.13 -6.61 10.34
CA SER A 42 -4.11 -5.71 10.90
C SER A 42 -3.43 -4.95 9.78
N ALA A 43 -3.51 -3.64 9.83
CA ALA A 43 -2.72 -2.77 8.98
C ALA A 43 -1.28 -2.75 9.50
N TYR A 44 -0.36 -3.36 8.77
CA TYR A 44 1.04 -3.49 9.13
C TYR A 44 1.94 -2.87 8.05
N MET A 45 2.68 -1.86 8.44
CA MET A 45 3.62 -1.14 7.56
C MET A 45 5.03 -1.26 8.14
N PRO A 46 5.77 -2.34 7.81
CA PRO A 46 7.04 -2.68 8.46
C PRO A 46 8.10 -1.60 8.38
N HIS A 47 8.20 -0.92 7.24
CA HIS A 47 9.21 0.11 7.01
C HIS A 47 8.92 1.44 7.74
N PHE A 48 7.67 1.68 8.11
CA PHE A 48 7.26 2.79 8.98
C PHE A 48 7.20 2.39 10.45
N ARG A 49 7.47 1.11 10.78
CA ARG A 49 7.33 0.54 12.13
C ARG A 49 5.94 0.78 12.73
N ALA A 50 4.93 0.80 11.88
CA ALA A 50 3.55 1.07 12.25
C ALA A 50 2.70 -0.18 12.12
N GLN A 51 1.82 -0.40 13.11
CA GLN A 51 0.83 -1.45 13.10
C GLN A 51 -0.41 -1.01 13.86
N MET A 52 -1.59 -1.32 13.31
CA MET A 52 -2.87 -1.10 13.98
C MET A 52 -3.85 -2.20 13.57
N ASN A 53 -4.60 -2.74 14.53
CA ASN A 53 -5.64 -3.70 14.24
C ASN A 53 -6.85 -3.01 13.60
N CYS A 54 -7.42 -3.65 12.58
CA CYS A 54 -8.70 -3.29 11.98
C CYS A 54 -9.77 -4.19 12.61
N VAL A 55 -10.60 -3.64 13.46
CA VAL A 55 -11.55 -4.40 14.29
C VAL A 55 -12.96 -4.16 13.78
N PRO A 56 -13.76 -5.22 13.53
CA PRO A 56 -15.17 -5.07 13.16
C PRO A 56 -15.94 -4.25 14.19
N GLY A 57 -16.76 -3.33 13.71
CA GLY A 57 -17.63 -2.50 14.54
C GLY A 57 -16.96 -1.32 15.24
N MET A 58 -15.65 -1.09 15.03
CA MET A 58 -14.97 0.08 15.59
C MET A 58 -14.00 0.72 14.59
N ILE A 59 -13.73 2.00 14.80
CA ILE A 59 -12.69 2.72 14.08
C ILE A 59 -11.43 2.70 14.95
N THR A 60 -10.33 2.22 14.38
CA THR A 60 -9.01 2.37 14.97
C THR A 60 -8.22 3.38 14.18
N GLU A 61 -7.36 4.17 14.84
CA GLU A 61 -6.62 5.22 14.15
C GLU A 61 -5.21 5.37 14.68
N PHE A 62 -4.31 5.78 13.84
CA PHE A 62 -2.97 6.26 14.19
C PHE A 62 -2.47 7.23 13.13
N ALA A 63 -1.48 8.03 13.49
CA ALA A 63 -0.86 8.99 12.59
C ALA A 63 0.65 8.83 12.59
N PHE A 64 1.27 9.07 11.43
CA PHE A 64 2.70 9.23 11.32
C PHE A 64 3.06 10.22 10.20
N THR A 65 4.32 10.66 10.18
CA THR A 65 4.86 11.51 9.13
C THR A 65 5.94 10.74 8.39
N PRO A 66 5.77 10.43 7.09
CA PRO A 66 6.84 9.84 6.29
C PRO A 66 8.05 10.79 6.25
N SER A 67 9.24 10.27 6.53
CA SER A 67 10.48 11.08 6.60
C SER A 67 11.37 10.94 5.37
N MET A 68 11.03 10.04 4.45
CA MET A 68 11.86 9.70 3.30
C MET A 68 10.96 9.27 2.15
N THR A 69 11.26 9.70 0.94
CA THR A 69 10.55 9.27 -0.27
C THR A 69 10.89 7.81 -0.62
N THR A 70 10.03 7.19 -1.43
CA THR A 70 10.27 5.83 -1.95
C THR A 70 11.56 5.77 -2.74
N GLU A 71 11.85 6.81 -3.52
CA GLU A 71 13.05 6.87 -4.36
C GLU A 71 14.33 7.02 -3.50
N GLU A 72 14.33 7.89 -2.51
CA GLU A 72 15.44 8.01 -1.56
C GLU A 72 15.72 6.69 -0.82
N MET A 73 14.65 5.97 -0.42
CA MET A 73 14.78 4.66 0.20
C MET A 73 15.42 3.64 -0.75
N ARG A 74 15.01 3.62 -2.02
CA ARG A 74 15.59 2.74 -3.06
C ARG A 74 17.08 3.00 -3.28
N GLN A 75 17.48 4.26 -3.19
CA GLN A 75 18.88 4.70 -3.37
C GLN A 75 19.73 4.54 -2.10
N SER A 76 19.14 4.27 -0.96
CA SER A 76 19.88 4.08 0.27
C SER A 76 20.84 2.88 0.16
N PRO A 77 22.07 2.98 0.74
CA PRO A 77 23.07 1.91 0.62
C PRO A 77 22.56 0.55 1.13
N ASP A 78 21.87 0.55 2.27
CA ASP A 78 21.34 -0.67 2.87
C ASP A 78 20.29 -1.34 2.00
N MET A 79 19.38 -0.53 1.42
CA MET A 79 18.33 -1.05 0.54
C MET A 79 18.92 -1.54 -0.79
N THR A 80 19.84 -0.80 -1.37
CA THR A 80 20.56 -1.21 -2.59
C THR A 80 21.27 -2.56 -2.41
N ALA A 81 21.97 -2.72 -1.28
CA ALA A 81 22.64 -4.00 -0.97
C ALA A 81 21.63 -5.15 -0.80
N LYS A 82 20.49 -4.88 -0.12
CA LYS A 82 19.42 -5.85 0.07
C LYS A 82 18.78 -6.27 -1.27
N VAL A 83 18.44 -5.30 -2.11
CA VAL A 83 17.84 -5.54 -3.45
C VAL A 83 18.80 -6.36 -4.33
N THR A 84 20.08 -6.01 -4.33
CA THR A 84 21.11 -6.75 -5.08
C THR A 84 21.18 -8.21 -4.63
N LYS A 85 21.16 -8.46 -3.32
CA LYS A 85 21.16 -9.81 -2.77
C LYS A 85 19.92 -10.60 -3.16
N ILE A 86 18.74 -9.99 -3.07
CA ILE A 86 17.47 -10.62 -3.46
C ILE A 86 17.49 -10.96 -4.97
N ASN A 87 17.91 -10.02 -5.80
CA ASN A 87 17.94 -10.21 -7.25
C ASN A 87 18.93 -11.29 -7.68
N LYS A 88 20.05 -11.42 -6.98
CA LYS A 88 20.97 -12.54 -7.19
C LYS A 88 20.28 -13.89 -6.94
N ILE A 89 19.53 -14.02 -5.85
CA ILE A 89 18.78 -15.25 -5.51
C ILE A 89 17.67 -15.50 -6.55
N ARG A 90 16.93 -14.46 -6.94
CA ARG A 90 15.89 -14.58 -7.99
C ARG A 90 16.47 -15.04 -9.32
N PHE A 91 17.60 -14.48 -9.71
CA PHE A 91 18.30 -14.87 -10.93
C PHE A 91 18.73 -16.35 -10.91
N GLU A 92 19.29 -16.84 -9.79
CA GLU A 92 19.65 -18.26 -9.68
C GLU A 92 18.41 -19.17 -9.71
N ASN A 93 17.32 -18.79 -9.02
CA ASN A 93 16.06 -19.53 -9.07
C ASN A 93 15.43 -19.52 -10.47
N SER A 94 15.53 -18.41 -11.20
CA SER A 94 15.01 -18.29 -12.57
C SER A 94 15.66 -19.28 -13.53
N LYS A 95 16.94 -19.61 -13.32
CA LYS A 95 17.62 -20.64 -14.15
C LYS A 95 16.94 -22.00 -14.02
N ALA A 96 16.55 -22.39 -12.81
CA ALA A 96 15.84 -23.64 -12.56
C ALA A 96 14.42 -23.62 -13.15
N LEU A 97 13.69 -22.50 -13.02
CA LEU A 97 12.35 -22.32 -13.60
C LEU A 97 12.38 -22.42 -15.12
N ILE A 98 13.29 -21.70 -15.77
CA ILE A 98 13.48 -21.74 -17.24
C ILE A 98 13.81 -23.16 -17.72
N ALA A 99 14.67 -23.88 -16.99
CA ALA A 99 15.00 -25.26 -17.32
C ALA A 99 13.79 -26.21 -17.25
N ASN A 100 12.78 -25.86 -16.44
CA ASN A 100 11.51 -26.57 -16.32
C ASN A 100 10.41 -26.06 -17.28
N GLY A 101 10.72 -25.08 -18.14
CA GLY A 101 9.76 -24.48 -19.08
C GLY A 101 8.85 -23.43 -18.45
N GLU A 102 9.20 -22.91 -17.28
CA GLU A 102 8.49 -21.84 -16.58
C GLU A 102 9.11 -20.46 -16.89
N GLU A 103 8.39 -19.37 -16.58
CA GLU A 103 8.88 -18.01 -16.77
C GLU A 103 9.91 -17.63 -15.70
N ALA A 104 10.84 -16.76 -16.09
CA ALA A 104 11.82 -16.19 -15.16
C ALA A 104 11.12 -15.29 -14.13
N LEU A 105 11.65 -15.23 -12.92
CA LEU A 105 11.19 -14.28 -11.92
C LEU A 105 11.60 -12.86 -12.30
N ASP A 106 10.68 -11.91 -12.19
CA ASP A 106 10.96 -10.50 -12.36
C ASP A 106 11.99 -10.00 -11.34
N ALA A 107 12.75 -8.98 -11.72
CA ALA A 107 13.65 -8.33 -10.80
C ALA A 107 12.84 -7.66 -9.65
N TYR A 108 13.27 -7.91 -8.42
CA TYR A 108 12.70 -7.27 -7.26
C TYR A 108 13.11 -5.79 -7.21
N GLN A 109 12.14 -4.94 -6.98
CA GLN A 109 12.32 -3.54 -6.65
C GLN A 109 11.69 -3.28 -5.28
N PHE A 110 12.30 -2.43 -4.48
CA PHE A 110 11.76 -2.04 -3.19
C PHE A 110 10.53 -1.16 -3.37
N ASP A 111 9.48 -1.47 -2.61
CA ASP A 111 8.33 -0.60 -2.36
C ASP A 111 7.99 -0.61 -0.86
N PHE A 112 7.46 0.50 -0.37
CA PHE A 112 6.77 0.48 0.91
C PHE A 112 5.47 -0.30 0.75
N LEU A 113 5.14 -1.10 1.75
CA LEU A 113 3.95 -1.95 1.71
C LEU A 113 3.10 -1.77 2.98
N LEU A 114 1.80 -1.77 2.76
CA LEU A 114 0.79 -2.05 3.77
C LEU A 114 0.37 -3.52 3.61
N LEU A 115 0.50 -4.28 4.68
CA LEU A 115 0.27 -5.72 4.72
C LEU A 115 -0.78 -6.05 5.77
N CYS A 116 -1.45 -7.19 5.64
CA CYS A 116 -2.19 -7.79 6.74
C CYS A 116 -1.28 -8.82 7.44
N ASN A 117 -1.04 -8.66 8.74
CA ASN A 117 -0.28 -9.63 9.54
C ASN A 117 -1.14 -10.39 10.57
N LYS A 118 -2.45 -10.44 10.33
CA LYS A 118 -3.43 -11.25 11.08
C LYS A 118 -3.98 -12.33 10.15
N ILE A 119 -4.04 -13.57 10.59
CA ILE A 119 -4.69 -14.65 9.83
C ILE A 119 -6.19 -14.32 9.75
N CYS A 120 -6.65 -13.90 8.58
CA CYS A 120 -7.99 -13.37 8.35
C CYS A 120 -8.81 -14.15 7.30
N GLY A 121 -8.25 -15.19 6.71
CA GLY A 121 -8.95 -16.04 5.73
C GLY A 121 -8.04 -16.57 4.63
N ALA A 122 -8.65 -17.21 3.63
CA ALA A 122 -7.94 -17.86 2.52
C ALA A 122 -7.10 -16.90 1.68
N SER A 123 -7.52 -15.64 1.54
CA SER A 123 -6.81 -14.61 0.75
C SER A 123 -5.79 -13.81 1.56
N HIS A 124 -5.55 -14.18 2.82
CA HIS A 124 -4.62 -13.47 3.71
C HIS A 124 -3.23 -13.24 3.10
N TYR A 125 -2.70 -14.24 2.39
CA TYR A 125 -1.36 -14.18 1.77
C TYR A 125 -1.22 -13.09 0.68
N ASN A 126 -2.32 -12.61 0.13
CA ASN A 126 -2.37 -11.62 -0.95
C ASN A 126 -2.92 -10.26 -0.50
N MET A 127 -3.17 -10.06 0.79
CA MET A 127 -3.66 -8.79 1.34
C MET A 127 -2.50 -7.81 1.52
N GLN A 128 -2.16 -7.14 0.43
CA GLN A 128 -1.11 -6.12 0.42
C GLN A 128 -1.50 -4.95 -0.48
N MET A 129 -1.03 -3.76 -0.11
CA MET A 129 -1.17 -2.52 -0.86
C MET A 129 0.19 -1.84 -0.93
N LYS A 130 0.55 -1.36 -2.11
CA LYS A 130 1.75 -0.57 -2.30
C LYS A 130 1.55 0.84 -1.74
N ILE A 131 2.58 1.37 -1.10
CA ILE A 131 2.64 2.76 -0.64
C ILE A 131 3.76 3.46 -1.40
N VAL A 132 3.44 4.59 -2.00
CA VAL A 132 4.41 5.49 -2.65
C VAL A 132 4.53 6.74 -1.79
N VAL A 133 5.73 7.01 -1.29
CA VAL A 133 6.03 8.27 -0.62
C VAL A 133 6.79 9.15 -1.61
N GLU A 134 6.29 10.34 -1.83
CA GLU A 134 6.80 11.25 -2.87
C GLU A 134 6.79 12.70 -2.41
N GLU A 135 7.41 13.58 -3.17
CA GLU A 135 7.39 15.02 -2.91
C GLU A 135 5.96 15.57 -3.03
N GLU A 136 5.66 16.62 -2.27
CA GLU A 136 4.31 17.24 -2.24
C GLU A 136 3.80 17.62 -3.63
N LYS A 137 4.71 18.05 -4.52
CA LYS A 137 4.35 18.40 -5.91
C LYS A 137 3.86 17.18 -6.70
N ASP A 138 4.56 16.06 -6.57
CA ASP A 138 4.23 14.83 -7.30
C ASP A 138 2.98 14.19 -6.73
N PHE A 139 2.82 14.21 -5.42
CA PHE A 139 1.59 13.82 -4.75
C PHE A 139 0.38 14.63 -5.25
N ASN A 140 0.50 15.96 -5.35
CA ASN A 140 -0.58 16.81 -5.85
C ASN A 140 -0.90 16.54 -7.32
N ASN A 141 0.12 16.24 -8.13
CA ASN A 141 -0.08 15.85 -9.53
C ASN A 141 -0.82 14.51 -9.64
N TRP A 142 -0.43 13.52 -8.83
CA TRP A 142 -1.12 12.25 -8.76
C TRP A 142 -2.58 12.43 -8.29
N LEU A 143 -2.79 13.20 -7.22
CA LEU A 143 -4.11 13.48 -6.65
C LEU A 143 -5.06 14.11 -7.69
N ALA A 144 -4.56 15.07 -8.47
CA ALA A 144 -5.34 15.76 -9.52
C ALA A 144 -5.77 14.83 -10.68
N GLN A 145 -5.13 13.67 -10.83
CA GLN A 145 -5.45 12.68 -11.86
C GLN A 145 -6.44 11.62 -11.37
N GLN A 146 -6.74 11.59 -10.07
CA GLN A 146 -7.64 10.59 -9.52
C GLN A 146 -9.10 10.95 -9.77
N THR A 147 -9.92 9.91 -9.91
CA THR A 147 -11.37 10.06 -9.99
C THR A 147 -11.95 10.08 -8.58
N THR A 148 -12.74 11.09 -8.26
CA THR A 148 -13.42 11.17 -6.97
C THR A 148 -14.61 10.22 -6.90
N PHE A 149 -15.06 9.90 -5.67
CA PHE A 149 -16.24 9.07 -5.45
C PHE A 149 -17.48 9.66 -6.14
N ALA A 150 -17.70 10.98 -6.05
CA ALA A 150 -18.80 11.65 -6.75
C ALA A 150 -18.76 11.45 -8.27
N GLN A 151 -17.59 11.46 -8.88
CA GLN A 151 -17.44 11.22 -10.32
C GLN A 151 -17.68 9.75 -10.68
N THR A 152 -17.38 8.82 -9.79
CA THR A 152 -17.58 7.37 -10.00
C THR A 152 -19.07 7.00 -9.99
N ILE A 153 -19.87 7.67 -9.16
CA ILE A 153 -21.33 7.41 -9.05
C ILE A 153 -22.09 7.94 -10.26
N GLN A 154 -21.56 8.97 -10.93
CA GLN A 154 -22.23 9.61 -12.09
C GLN A 154 -22.00 8.88 -13.42
N GLN A 155 -21.21 7.82 -13.44
CA GLN A 155 -20.97 6.93 -14.59
C GLN A 155 -21.85 5.66 -14.51
#